data_52ce93d968af971f4f78016e39539f92
#
_entry.id   52ce93d968af971f4f78016e39539f92
#
_cell.length_a   1.000
_cell.length_b   1.000
_cell.length_c   1.000
_cell.angle_alpha   90.00
_cell.angle_beta   90.00
_cell.angle_gamma   90.00
#
_symmetry.space_group_name_H-M   'P 1'
#
loop_
_entity.id
_entity.type
_entity.pdbx_description
1 polymer ?
#
loop_
_entity_poly.entity_id
_entity_poly.type
_entity_poly.pdbx_seq_one_letter_code
_entity_poly.pdbx_strand_id
1 'polypeptide(L)'
;MRTGKIIRRIAMLLSLVMLITSTIGTTYCYIVTKTDPITNVFVPGTAGVSGLTISKTVEHPLGDGYAIPDNIKFEFNVELGSYYAGAKLNTTAGEMTANESGTLSVSVKPGVALGIEGLEEGTVVKVTEKTTSLDGFAVKGDAAKTVTVGADGTASIAFVNTYTPDSVKPSNVTVRGVKILEGREWQTGDNFTFILEQKNNESWTKLGEHTVTYDAENADFNKFNFNEVFQALTFDKVGTYTFRMCEIVGTLENVNYDKTVNHFTVKVTDVDMDGKLEIDTVAGTENAAVTKTDGSYAVTVTFNNTFVPPIVVDPDPITVQIGVDKIVNNVGEATHGKGGFQFVLKNTETSEGLGATSADDGKSSFSLTFTKADIGKTYTYELSETNQGFAGMTYDTDVHKITIAVTLNENNELVAALTMDGKSVTALSATFENTYNAEIPDAPPTGDNSNLTLWFILMVVSGSMLVALTVYDRKRNRI
;
A
#
# COMPACT_ATOMS: atom_id res chain seq x y z
N MET A 1 13.86 39.06 -13.77
CA MET A 1 13.99 38.08 -14.88
C MET A 1 12.81 37.08 -14.93
N ARG A 2 11.56 37.46 -14.70
CA ARG A 2 10.36 36.59 -14.77
C ARG A 2 9.26 37.01 -15.72
N THR A 3 9.35 38.21 -16.31
CA THR A 3 8.36 38.76 -17.24
C THR A 3 8.55 38.36 -18.71
N GLY A 4 9.74 37.89 -19.12
CA GLY A 4 10.02 37.52 -20.51
C GLY A 4 9.46 36.18 -21.00
N LYS A 5 9.07 35.25 -20.08
CA LYS A 5 8.56 33.92 -20.46
C LYS A 5 7.05 33.87 -20.71
N ILE A 6 6.31 34.81 -20.16
CA ILE A 6 4.84 34.89 -20.33
C ILE A 6 4.50 35.51 -21.66
N ILE A 7 5.24 36.50 -22.09
CA ILE A 7 5.02 37.20 -23.37
C ILE A 7 5.33 36.28 -24.57
N ARG A 8 6.32 35.38 -24.47
CA ARG A 8 6.63 34.44 -25.54
C ARG A 8 5.57 33.33 -25.72
N ARG A 9 4.81 32.98 -24.67
CA ARG A 9 3.74 31.97 -24.78
C ARG A 9 2.44 32.54 -25.32
N ILE A 10 2.17 33.83 -25.11
CA ILE A 10 1.02 34.53 -25.69
C ILE A 10 1.28 34.84 -27.17
N ALA A 11 2.51 35.16 -27.56
CA ALA A 11 2.86 35.38 -28.97
C ALA A 11 2.85 34.08 -29.81
N MET A 12 3.07 32.89 -29.22
CA MET A 12 2.97 31.60 -29.91
C MET A 12 1.53 31.13 -30.09
N LEU A 13 0.57 31.54 -29.25
CA LEU A 13 -0.86 31.24 -29.46
C LEU A 13 -1.50 32.16 -30.50
N LEU A 14 -1.00 33.35 -30.69
CA LEU A 14 -1.50 34.29 -31.71
C LEU A 14 -0.98 34.01 -33.13
N SER A 15 0.16 33.31 -33.26
CA SER A 15 0.74 32.97 -34.60
C SER A 15 0.18 31.69 -35.24
N LEU A 16 -0.58 30.86 -34.49
CA LEU A 16 -1.20 29.64 -35.05
C LEU A 16 -2.59 29.89 -35.66
N VAL A 17 -3.13 31.11 -35.52
CA VAL A 17 -4.45 31.50 -36.09
C VAL A 17 -4.30 32.15 -37.48
N MET A 18 -3.08 32.40 -37.97
CA MET A 18 -2.84 33.16 -39.19
C MET A 18 -2.22 32.39 -40.36
N LEU A 19 -2.41 31.08 -40.46
CA LEU A 19 -1.91 30.38 -41.64
C LEU A 19 -2.91 29.38 -42.22
N ILE A 20 -4.11 29.86 -42.57
CA ILE A 20 -4.94 29.25 -43.64
C ILE A 20 -5.50 30.41 -44.47
N THR A 21 -4.68 30.99 -45.30
CA THR A 21 -5.12 31.81 -46.41
C THR A 21 -4.51 31.26 -47.70
N SER A 22 -5.23 30.45 -48.38
CA SER A 22 -5.24 30.55 -49.82
C SER A 22 -6.44 29.80 -50.39
N THR A 23 -7.14 30.56 -51.11
CA THR A 23 -8.16 30.28 -52.16
C THR A 23 -9.58 30.13 -51.66
N ILE A 24 -10.31 31.23 -51.99
CA ILE A 24 -11.75 31.38 -52.25
C ILE A 24 -12.61 31.57 -51.02
N GLY A 25 -13.03 32.83 -50.86
CA GLY A 25 -14.14 33.24 -50.02
C GLY A 25 -13.75 33.81 -48.66
N THR A 26 -14.03 35.10 -48.44
CA THR A 26 -13.86 35.79 -47.17
C THR A 26 -14.76 35.20 -46.12
N THR A 27 -14.14 34.43 -45.16
CA THR A 27 -14.83 33.91 -43.98
C THR A 27 -14.73 34.93 -42.87
N TYR A 28 -15.84 35.51 -42.40
CA TYR A 28 -15.87 36.33 -41.20
C TYR A 28 -16.11 35.44 -39.96
N CYS A 29 -15.11 35.38 -39.07
CA CYS A 29 -15.28 34.74 -37.78
C CYS A 29 -15.63 35.80 -36.74
N TYR A 30 -16.82 35.74 -36.14
CA TYR A 30 -17.18 36.55 -34.99
C TYR A 30 -16.97 35.75 -33.71
N ILE A 31 -16.02 36.18 -32.87
CA ILE A 31 -15.89 35.65 -31.52
C ILE A 31 -16.79 36.50 -30.60
N VAL A 32 -17.84 35.88 -30.08
CA VAL A 32 -18.68 36.50 -29.05
C VAL A 32 -18.24 35.90 -27.70
N THR A 33 -17.55 36.72 -26.89
CA THR A 33 -17.23 36.34 -25.52
C THR A 33 -18.43 36.60 -24.62
N LYS A 34 -19.19 35.57 -24.26
CA LYS A 34 -20.13 35.56 -23.14
C LYS A 34 -19.73 34.46 -22.16
N THR A 35 -19.98 34.69 -20.90
CA THR A 35 -19.67 33.80 -19.77
C THR A 35 -20.59 32.56 -19.65
N ASP A 36 -21.31 32.21 -20.69
CA ASP A 36 -22.13 31.03 -20.83
C ASP A 36 -21.46 30.06 -21.84
N PRO A 37 -21.76 28.75 -21.83
CA PRO A 37 -21.10 27.77 -22.70
C PRO A 37 -21.13 28.23 -24.15
N ILE A 38 -19.94 28.32 -24.77
CA ILE A 38 -19.76 28.82 -26.11
C ILE A 38 -20.42 27.83 -27.08
N THR A 39 -21.57 28.18 -27.57
CA THR A 39 -22.18 27.53 -28.73
C THR A 39 -21.51 28.12 -29.97
N ASN A 40 -20.48 27.45 -30.49
CA ASN A 40 -19.90 27.86 -31.77
C ASN A 40 -20.88 27.51 -32.87
N VAL A 41 -21.72 28.46 -33.24
CA VAL A 41 -22.51 28.41 -34.48
C VAL A 41 -21.56 28.77 -35.62
N PHE A 42 -20.98 27.78 -36.27
CA PHE A 42 -20.25 28.00 -37.50
C PHE A 42 -21.28 28.17 -38.63
N VAL A 43 -21.54 29.37 -39.05
CA VAL A 43 -22.28 29.62 -40.28
C VAL A 43 -21.24 29.82 -41.39
N PRO A 44 -21.02 28.82 -42.27
CA PRO A 44 -20.19 29.04 -43.45
C PRO A 44 -20.86 30.07 -44.34
N GLY A 45 -20.27 31.27 -44.44
CA GLY A 45 -20.66 32.21 -45.50
C GLY A 45 -20.23 31.63 -46.83
N THR A 46 -21.15 31.07 -47.61
CA THR A 46 -20.91 30.77 -49.01
C THR A 46 -20.95 32.07 -49.81
N ALA A 47 -19.78 32.53 -50.22
CA ALA A 47 -19.71 33.63 -51.17
C ALA A 47 -20.30 33.16 -52.51
N GLY A 48 -21.38 33.77 -52.96
CA GLY A 48 -21.78 33.75 -54.37
C GLY A 48 -22.86 32.74 -54.80
N VAL A 49 -23.62 32.16 -53.86
CA VAL A 49 -24.78 31.33 -54.27
C VAL A 49 -26.05 32.13 -54.04
N SER A 50 -26.69 32.55 -55.10
CA SER A 50 -28.04 33.06 -55.00
C SER A 50 -29.01 31.93 -54.68
N GLY A 51 -29.67 31.98 -53.52
CA GLY A 51 -30.58 30.94 -53.10
C GLY A 51 -30.72 30.80 -51.60
N LEU A 52 -31.04 29.62 -51.15
CA LEU A 52 -31.28 29.31 -49.76
C LEU A 52 -30.08 28.52 -49.15
N THR A 53 -29.62 28.89 -48.00
CA THR A 53 -28.69 28.14 -47.18
C THR A 53 -29.40 27.53 -45.97
N ILE A 54 -29.36 26.21 -45.79
CA ILE A 54 -29.89 25.52 -44.62
C ILE A 54 -28.70 25.01 -43.79
N SER A 55 -28.63 25.44 -42.55
CA SER A 55 -27.62 24.96 -41.59
C SER A 55 -28.24 24.13 -40.48
N LYS A 56 -27.50 23.09 -40.06
CA LYS A 56 -27.88 22.21 -38.96
C LYS A 56 -26.76 22.12 -37.94
N THR A 57 -27.13 22.28 -36.68
CA THR A 57 -26.22 22.07 -35.55
C THR A 57 -26.83 21.10 -34.56
N VAL A 58 -25.99 20.42 -33.78
CA VAL A 58 -26.38 19.58 -32.65
C VAL A 58 -25.67 20.06 -31.41
N GLU A 59 -26.46 20.34 -30.39
CA GLU A 59 -25.95 20.56 -29.04
C GLU A 59 -25.89 19.23 -28.27
N HIS A 60 -24.78 18.87 -27.72
CA HIS A 60 -24.60 17.59 -27.02
C HIS A 60 -23.77 17.75 -25.76
N PRO A 61 -23.96 16.89 -24.71
CA PRO A 61 -23.20 16.94 -23.46
C PRO A 61 -21.87 16.19 -23.53
N LEU A 62 -21.45 15.71 -24.72
CA LEU A 62 -20.30 14.81 -24.87
C LEU A 62 -18.94 15.53 -24.79
N GLY A 63 -18.94 16.88 -24.69
CA GLY A 63 -17.73 17.72 -24.58
C GLY A 63 -17.18 18.19 -25.92
N ASP A 64 -16.29 19.18 -25.89
CA ASP A 64 -15.80 19.93 -27.05
C ASP A 64 -14.92 19.12 -28.04
N GLY A 65 -14.64 17.89 -27.81
CA GLY A 65 -13.81 17.04 -28.67
C GLY A 65 -14.59 15.97 -29.44
N TYR A 66 -15.88 15.86 -29.22
CA TYR A 66 -16.70 14.86 -29.92
C TYR A 66 -17.06 15.30 -31.32
N ALA A 67 -16.62 14.53 -32.31
CA ALA A 67 -17.03 14.75 -33.68
C ALA A 67 -18.37 14.04 -33.92
N ILE A 68 -19.33 14.75 -34.53
CA ILE A 68 -20.59 14.14 -34.92
C ILE A 68 -20.31 13.15 -36.06
N PRO A 69 -20.72 11.87 -35.94
CA PRO A 69 -20.48 10.86 -36.94
C PRO A 69 -21.07 11.23 -38.33
N ASP A 70 -20.39 10.80 -39.39
CA ASP A 70 -20.76 11.15 -40.75
C ASP A 70 -22.13 10.58 -41.20
N ASN A 71 -22.60 9.55 -40.56
CA ASN A 71 -23.91 8.93 -40.80
C ASN A 71 -25.07 9.71 -40.18
N ILE A 72 -24.80 10.62 -39.20
CA ILE A 72 -25.84 11.44 -38.58
C ILE A 72 -26.26 12.55 -39.57
N LYS A 73 -27.48 12.45 -40.07
CA LYS A 73 -28.08 13.40 -41.01
C LYS A 73 -29.54 13.63 -40.62
N PHE A 74 -30.02 14.84 -40.90
CA PHE A 74 -31.39 15.23 -40.60
C PHE A 74 -32.13 15.56 -41.90
N GLU A 75 -33.35 15.05 -42.03
CA GLU A 75 -34.17 15.21 -43.20
C GLU A 75 -35.06 16.45 -43.11
N PHE A 76 -35.15 17.23 -44.18
CA PHE A 76 -35.96 18.44 -44.26
C PHE A 76 -36.86 18.38 -45.46
N ASN A 77 -38.07 18.93 -45.31
CA ASN A 77 -38.92 19.36 -46.42
C ASN A 77 -38.72 20.84 -46.66
N VAL A 78 -38.37 21.22 -47.87
CA VAL A 78 -38.19 22.58 -48.33
C VAL A 78 -39.32 22.90 -49.29
N GLU A 79 -40.32 23.64 -48.82
CA GLU A 79 -41.51 24.02 -49.57
C GLU A 79 -41.21 25.37 -50.28
N LEU A 80 -41.01 25.32 -51.59
CA LEU A 80 -40.68 26.46 -52.47
C LEU A 80 -41.92 27.06 -53.15
N GLY A 81 -43.05 26.36 -53.07
CA GLY A 81 -44.29 26.73 -53.72
C GLY A 81 -44.46 26.15 -55.14
N SER A 82 -45.68 26.22 -55.65
CA SER A 82 -46.06 25.60 -56.91
C SER A 82 -45.32 26.08 -58.19
N TYR A 83 -44.72 27.30 -58.11
CA TYR A 83 -43.87 27.83 -59.17
C TYR A 83 -42.65 26.91 -59.46
N TYR A 84 -42.12 26.25 -58.41
CA TYR A 84 -40.97 25.32 -58.50
C TYR A 84 -41.39 23.86 -58.69
N ALA A 85 -42.69 23.59 -59.00
CA ALA A 85 -43.18 22.22 -59.25
C ALA A 85 -42.41 21.54 -60.38
N GLY A 86 -41.74 20.40 -60.09
CA GLY A 86 -40.93 19.68 -61.08
C GLY A 86 -39.63 20.39 -61.48
N ALA A 87 -39.29 21.50 -60.86
CA ALA A 87 -38.05 22.20 -61.15
C ALA A 87 -36.81 21.42 -60.69
N LYS A 88 -35.77 21.41 -61.54
CA LYS A 88 -34.43 20.90 -61.20
C LYS A 88 -33.62 22.03 -60.60
N LEU A 89 -33.17 21.88 -59.41
CA LEU A 89 -32.41 22.84 -58.66
C LEU A 89 -31.02 22.29 -58.30
N ASN A 90 -30.04 23.15 -58.52
CA ASN A 90 -28.69 22.80 -58.04
C ASN A 90 -28.61 22.95 -56.54
N THR A 91 -28.02 21.98 -55.89
CA THR A 91 -27.70 22.06 -54.47
C THR A 91 -26.23 21.73 -54.25
N THR A 92 -25.69 22.10 -53.11
CA THR A 92 -24.30 21.71 -52.70
C THR A 92 -24.15 20.19 -52.58
N ALA A 93 -25.24 19.43 -52.55
CA ALA A 93 -25.26 17.96 -52.51
C ALA A 93 -25.58 17.34 -53.90
N GLY A 94 -25.66 18.15 -54.98
CA GLY A 94 -25.99 17.74 -56.35
C GLY A 94 -27.33 18.26 -56.83
N GLU A 95 -27.70 17.97 -58.09
CA GLU A 95 -28.99 18.35 -58.69
C GLU A 95 -30.13 17.59 -57.99
N MET A 96 -31.17 18.30 -57.60
CA MET A 96 -32.39 17.73 -57.00
C MET A 96 -33.64 18.27 -57.73
N THR A 97 -34.67 17.41 -57.81
CA THR A 97 -35.92 17.77 -58.46
C THR A 97 -37.03 17.98 -57.42
N ALA A 98 -37.65 19.16 -57.42
CA ALA A 98 -38.81 19.42 -56.58
C ALA A 98 -40.01 18.58 -57.06
N ASN A 99 -40.81 18.12 -56.11
CA ASN A 99 -42.00 17.35 -56.42
C ASN A 99 -43.09 18.20 -57.07
N GLU A 100 -44.25 17.61 -57.37
CA GLU A 100 -45.39 18.27 -58.02
C GLU A 100 -46.02 19.46 -57.24
N SER A 101 -45.70 19.55 -55.90
CA SER A 101 -46.07 20.66 -55.03
C SER A 101 -44.99 21.70 -54.88
N GLY A 102 -43.84 21.54 -55.55
CA GLY A 102 -42.69 22.42 -55.40
C GLY A 102 -41.95 22.24 -54.07
N THR A 103 -41.89 20.99 -53.55
CA THR A 103 -41.18 20.65 -52.32
C THR A 103 -39.95 19.77 -52.63
N LEU A 104 -38.80 20.12 -52.07
CA LEU A 104 -37.61 19.28 -52.05
C LEU A 104 -37.55 18.56 -50.72
N SER A 105 -37.16 17.26 -50.77
CA SER A 105 -36.72 16.51 -49.61
C SER A 105 -35.19 16.47 -49.60
N VAL A 106 -34.58 17.09 -48.60
CA VAL A 106 -33.11 17.22 -48.50
C VAL A 106 -32.60 16.64 -47.20
N SER A 107 -31.36 16.18 -47.22
CA SER A 107 -30.65 15.66 -46.04
C SER A 107 -29.49 16.59 -45.69
N VAL A 108 -29.44 17.06 -44.45
CA VAL A 108 -28.43 18.01 -43.98
C VAL A 108 -27.61 17.37 -42.87
N LYS A 109 -26.29 17.34 -43.04
CA LYS A 109 -25.36 16.90 -42.05
C LYS A 109 -25.07 18.06 -41.09
N PRO A 110 -25.01 17.84 -39.74
CA PRO A 110 -24.59 18.85 -38.81
C PRO A 110 -23.20 19.41 -39.14
N GLY A 111 -23.06 20.73 -39.05
CA GLY A 111 -21.82 21.43 -39.37
C GLY A 111 -21.54 21.62 -40.87
N VAL A 112 -22.35 21.05 -41.74
CA VAL A 112 -22.23 21.22 -43.20
C VAL A 112 -23.51 21.88 -43.73
N ALA A 113 -23.39 23.11 -44.22
CA ALA A 113 -24.53 23.81 -44.77
C ALA A 113 -24.93 23.24 -46.16
N LEU A 114 -26.24 23.10 -46.38
CA LEU A 114 -26.80 22.81 -47.68
C LEU A 114 -27.22 24.10 -48.37
N GLY A 115 -26.65 24.37 -49.54
CA GLY A 115 -27.08 25.44 -50.42
C GLY A 115 -28.04 24.95 -51.48
N ILE A 116 -29.09 25.71 -51.79
CA ILE A 116 -30.03 25.51 -52.90
C ILE A 116 -29.98 26.74 -53.77
N GLU A 117 -29.57 26.59 -55.03
CA GLU A 117 -29.38 27.65 -56.00
C GLU A 117 -30.61 27.88 -56.87
N GLY A 118 -30.69 29.08 -57.51
CA GLY A 118 -31.68 29.37 -58.54
C GLY A 118 -33.07 29.73 -58.01
N LEU A 119 -33.13 30.22 -56.75
CA LEU A 119 -34.36 30.77 -56.20
C LEU A 119 -34.47 32.25 -56.53
N GLU A 120 -35.67 32.68 -56.98
CA GLU A 120 -35.94 34.09 -57.30
C GLU A 120 -36.11 34.96 -56.04
N GLU A 121 -35.78 36.28 -56.17
CA GLU A 121 -36.04 37.26 -55.14
C GLU A 121 -37.52 37.26 -54.72
N GLY A 122 -37.81 37.37 -53.44
CA GLY A 122 -39.18 37.36 -52.91
C GLY A 122 -39.79 35.96 -52.75
N THR A 123 -39.07 34.87 -53.16
CA THR A 123 -39.52 33.50 -52.91
C THR A 123 -39.63 33.26 -51.40
N VAL A 124 -40.85 32.92 -50.96
CA VAL A 124 -41.11 32.53 -49.57
C VAL A 124 -40.88 31.04 -49.42
N VAL A 125 -39.87 30.67 -48.67
CA VAL A 125 -39.48 29.26 -48.45
C VAL A 125 -39.83 28.84 -47.04
N LYS A 126 -40.63 27.78 -46.90
CA LYS A 126 -40.86 27.13 -45.62
C LYS A 126 -40.01 25.87 -45.54
N VAL A 127 -39.16 25.79 -44.52
CA VAL A 127 -38.33 24.63 -44.28
C VAL A 127 -38.83 23.95 -43.01
N THR A 128 -39.14 22.67 -43.13
CA THR A 128 -39.62 21.85 -42.02
C THR A 128 -38.65 20.66 -41.80
N GLU A 129 -38.08 20.59 -40.60
CA GLU A 129 -37.33 19.41 -40.15
C GLU A 129 -38.33 18.26 -39.96
N LYS A 130 -38.07 17.12 -40.57
CA LYS A 130 -38.87 15.93 -40.33
C LYS A 130 -38.53 15.36 -38.94
N THR A 131 -39.52 14.76 -38.30
CA THR A 131 -39.27 14.04 -37.04
C THR A 131 -38.17 13.02 -37.28
N THR A 132 -37.08 13.15 -36.52
CA THR A 132 -35.96 12.21 -36.60
C THR A 132 -36.33 10.89 -35.95
N SER A 133 -35.90 9.79 -36.55
CA SER A 133 -35.92 8.47 -35.94
C SER A 133 -34.63 8.12 -35.25
N LEU A 134 -33.71 9.10 -35.14
CA LEU A 134 -32.46 8.93 -34.46
C LEU A 134 -32.68 9.02 -32.93
N ASP A 135 -32.31 7.98 -32.24
CA ASP A 135 -32.45 7.89 -30.79
C ASP A 135 -31.57 8.98 -30.08
N GLY A 136 -32.06 9.53 -29.01
CA GLY A 136 -31.39 10.57 -28.26
C GLY A 136 -31.49 11.98 -28.83
N PHE A 137 -31.94 12.16 -30.09
CA PHE A 137 -32.07 13.48 -30.74
C PHE A 137 -33.45 14.07 -30.60
N ALA A 138 -33.50 15.37 -30.29
CA ALA A 138 -34.73 16.16 -30.21
C ALA A 138 -34.54 17.53 -30.87
N VAL A 139 -35.57 18.00 -31.59
CA VAL A 139 -35.56 19.35 -32.17
C VAL A 139 -35.58 20.40 -31.04
N LYS A 140 -34.67 21.37 -31.11
CA LYS A 140 -34.64 22.51 -30.22
C LYS A 140 -35.28 23.73 -30.87
N GLY A 141 -36.43 24.14 -30.38
CA GLY A 141 -37.22 25.22 -30.92
C GLY A 141 -38.21 24.75 -32.01
N ASP A 142 -38.49 25.63 -33.00
CA ASP A 142 -39.46 25.33 -34.03
C ASP A 142 -38.92 24.38 -35.11
N ALA A 143 -39.62 23.29 -35.32
CA ALA A 143 -39.31 22.34 -36.38
C ALA A 143 -39.60 22.88 -37.79
N ALA A 144 -40.43 23.89 -37.92
CA ALA A 144 -40.74 24.57 -39.17
C ALA A 144 -40.42 26.06 -39.09
N LYS A 145 -39.69 26.57 -40.06
CA LYS A 145 -39.29 27.97 -40.13
C LYS A 145 -39.52 28.50 -41.55
N THR A 146 -39.84 29.77 -41.70
CA THR A 146 -40.05 30.44 -42.97
C THR A 146 -39.04 31.57 -43.17
N VAL A 147 -38.51 31.70 -44.38
CA VAL A 147 -37.60 32.74 -44.80
C VAL A 147 -37.96 33.22 -46.19
N THR A 148 -37.70 34.50 -46.51
CA THR A 148 -37.90 35.04 -47.87
C THR A 148 -36.53 35.32 -48.49
N VAL A 149 -36.34 34.94 -49.74
CA VAL A 149 -35.11 35.23 -50.50
C VAL A 149 -35.04 36.75 -50.72
N GLY A 150 -33.96 37.36 -50.23
CA GLY A 150 -33.75 38.78 -50.25
C GLY A 150 -33.41 39.36 -51.62
N ALA A 151 -33.35 40.68 -51.74
CA ALA A 151 -32.96 41.42 -52.96
C ALA A 151 -31.51 41.15 -53.40
N ASP A 152 -30.67 40.64 -52.49
CA ASP A 152 -29.33 40.14 -52.78
C ASP A 152 -29.31 38.72 -53.33
N GLY A 153 -30.49 38.13 -53.51
CA GLY A 153 -30.65 36.77 -53.97
C GLY A 153 -30.36 35.70 -52.93
N THR A 154 -30.23 36.09 -51.65
CA THR A 154 -29.84 35.11 -50.58
C THR A 154 -30.89 34.98 -49.48
N ALA A 155 -30.95 33.79 -48.88
CA ALA A 155 -31.70 33.49 -47.69
C ALA A 155 -30.90 32.47 -46.83
N SER A 156 -31.04 32.54 -45.50
CA SER A 156 -30.43 31.56 -44.63
C SER A 156 -31.38 31.17 -43.51
N ILE A 157 -31.31 29.91 -43.11
CA ILE A 157 -32.13 29.34 -42.07
C ILE A 157 -31.32 28.29 -41.29
N ALA A 158 -31.42 28.31 -39.94
CA ALA A 158 -30.66 27.43 -39.08
C ALA A 158 -31.58 26.60 -38.19
N PHE A 159 -31.27 25.33 -38.04
CA PHE A 159 -31.93 24.41 -37.13
C PHE A 159 -30.96 23.85 -36.14
N VAL A 160 -31.45 23.60 -34.92
CA VAL A 160 -30.67 23.03 -33.81
C VAL A 160 -31.40 21.82 -33.27
N ASN A 161 -30.70 20.72 -33.07
CA ASN A 161 -31.19 19.62 -32.26
C ASN A 161 -30.34 19.51 -30.98
N THR A 162 -30.97 19.03 -29.92
CA THR A 162 -30.26 18.54 -28.75
C THR A 162 -30.05 17.05 -28.87
N TYR A 163 -28.94 16.58 -28.34
CA TYR A 163 -28.66 15.15 -28.20
C TYR A 163 -28.49 14.83 -26.73
N THR A 164 -29.18 13.79 -26.27
CA THR A 164 -29.10 13.34 -24.87
C THR A 164 -29.14 11.80 -24.89
N PRO A 165 -28.01 11.14 -24.68
CA PRO A 165 -27.97 9.68 -24.64
C PRO A 165 -28.54 9.13 -23.34
N ASP A 166 -29.03 7.91 -23.37
CA ASP A 166 -29.40 7.16 -22.19
C ASP A 166 -28.15 6.78 -21.38
N SER A 167 -28.31 6.78 -20.06
CA SER A 167 -27.25 6.37 -19.14
C SER A 167 -26.92 4.89 -19.23
N VAL A 168 -25.69 4.52 -18.87
CA VAL A 168 -25.22 3.13 -18.84
C VAL A 168 -24.93 2.65 -17.43
N LYS A 169 -25.24 1.39 -17.15
CA LYS A 169 -24.84 0.69 -15.92
C LYS A 169 -23.68 -0.25 -16.20
N PRO A 170 -22.71 -0.40 -15.28
CA PRO A 170 -21.56 -1.28 -15.47
C PRO A 170 -21.90 -2.76 -15.18
N SER A 171 -23.00 -3.27 -15.75
CA SER A 171 -23.49 -4.64 -15.57
C SER A 171 -22.52 -5.71 -16.09
N ASN A 172 -21.67 -5.34 -17.05
CA ASN A 172 -20.64 -6.20 -17.63
C ASN A 172 -19.26 -6.04 -16.94
N VAL A 173 -19.19 -5.34 -15.79
CA VAL A 173 -17.95 -5.16 -15.02
C VAL A 173 -18.08 -5.83 -13.67
N THR A 174 -17.13 -6.69 -13.34
CA THR A 174 -16.99 -7.28 -12.00
C THR A 174 -15.79 -6.71 -11.29
N VAL A 175 -15.91 -6.47 -9.98
CA VAL A 175 -14.86 -5.93 -9.11
C VAL A 175 -14.64 -6.89 -7.96
N ARG A 176 -13.44 -7.49 -7.89
CA ARG A 176 -13.11 -8.59 -6.97
C ARG A 176 -11.82 -8.29 -6.22
N GLY A 177 -11.70 -8.89 -5.04
CA GLY A 177 -10.47 -8.90 -4.26
C GLY A 177 -10.09 -10.30 -3.79
N VAL A 178 -8.80 -10.50 -3.57
CA VAL A 178 -8.23 -11.69 -2.94
C VAL A 178 -7.35 -11.23 -1.79
N LYS A 179 -7.53 -11.83 -0.61
CA LYS A 179 -6.69 -11.59 0.56
C LYS A 179 -5.68 -12.72 0.74
N ILE A 180 -4.41 -12.34 0.88
CA ILE A 180 -3.31 -13.26 1.23
C ILE A 180 -2.75 -12.83 2.59
N LEU A 181 -2.49 -13.79 3.46
CA LEU A 181 -1.77 -13.62 4.71
C LEU A 181 -0.54 -14.53 4.66
N GLU A 182 0.66 -13.92 4.68
CA GLU A 182 1.94 -14.62 4.68
C GLU A 182 2.53 -14.68 6.09
N GLY A 183 3.46 -15.62 6.34
CA GLY A 183 4.19 -15.76 7.60
C GLY A 183 3.54 -16.63 8.65
N ARG A 184 2.25 -16.94 8.52
CA ARG A 184 1.53 -17.98 9.26
C ARG A 184 0.27 -18.44 8.56
N GLU A 185 -0.27 -19.56 8.97
CA GLU A 185 -1.60 -20.00 8.54
C GLU A 185 -2.70 -19.09 9.13
N TRP A 186 -3.82 -19.02 8.41
CA TRP A 186 -5.01 -18.35 8.89
C TRP A 186 -5.61 -19.06 10.10
N GLN A 187 -6.21 -18.31 11.01
CA GLN A 187 -6.80 -18.84 12.22
C GLN A 187 -8.11 -18.15 12.59
N THR A 188 -8.90 -18.78 13.45
CA THR A 188 -10.14 -18.21 13.96
C THR A 188 -9.89 -16.85 14.60
N GLY A 189 -10.67 -15.85 14.19
CA GLY A 189 -10.52 -14.46 14.62
C GLY A 189 -9.79 -13.57 13.61
N ASP A 190 -9.10 -14.13 12.61
CA ASP A 190 -8.54 -13.32 11.52
C ASP A 190 -9.66 -12.71 10.69
N ASN A 191 -9.59 -11.40 10.57
CA ASN A 191 -10.50 -10.64 9.71
C ASN A 191 -9.77 -9.43 9.10
N PHE A 192 -10.15 -9.11 7.86
CA PHE A 192 -9.57 -7.99 7.10
C PHE A 192 -10.68 -7.28 6.34
N THR A 193 -10.70 -5.96 6.43
CA THR A 193 -11.78 -5.14 5.87
C THR A 193 -11.27 -4.32 4.69
N PHE A 194 -12.04 -4.31 3.62
CA PHE A 194 -11.74 -3.63 2.36
C PHE A 194 -12.84 -2.63 2.04
N ILE A 195 -12.46 -1.52 1.40
CA ILE A 195 -13.38 -0.51 0.90
C ILE A 195 -13.20 -0.31 -0.60
N LEU A 196 -14.31 -0.06 -1.28
CA LEU A 196 -14.36 0.44 -2.64
C LEU A 196 -14.83 1.90 -2.61
N GLU A 197 -14.11 2.78 -3.29
CA GLU A 197 -14.42 4.20 -3.36
C GLU A 197 -14.37 4.71 -4.79
N GLN A 198 -15.18 5.73 -5.07
CA GLN A 198 -15.19 6.48 -6.34
C GLN A 198 -14.62 7.89 -6.12
N LYS A 199 -13.80 8.34 -7.06
CA LYS A 199 -13.30 9.71 -7.07
C LYS A 199 -14.38 10.67 -7.57
N ASN A 200 -14.74 11.67 -6.75
CA ASN A 200 -15.65 12.74 -7.08
C ASN A 200 -14.91 14.07 -6.94
N ASN A 201 -14.49 14.68 -8.05
CA ASN A 201 -13.58 15.82 -8.08
C ASN A 201 -12.30 15.55 -7.29
N GLU A 202 -12.04 16.28 -6.21
CA GLU A 202 -10.85 16.10 -5.36
C GLU A 202 -11.08 15.16 -4.17
N SER A 203 -12.29 14.62 -4.00
CA SER A 203 -12.65 13.76 -2.87
C SER A 203 -12.94 12.32 -3.29
N TRP A 204 -12.90 11.40 -2.31
CA TRP A 204 -13.25 10.00 -2.48
C TRP A 204 -14.55 9.70 -1.73
N THR A 205 -15.48 9.07 -2.40
CA THR A 205 -16.76 8.64 -1.83
C THR A 205 -16.78 7.14 -1.71
N LYS A 206 -17.00 6.63 -0.50
CA LYS A 206 -17.12 5.19 -0.24
C LYS A 206 -18.40 4.65 -0.89
N LEU A 207 -18.25 3.62 -1.71
CA LEU A 207 -19.35 2.89 -2.38
C LEU A 207 -19.77 1.66 -1.57
N GLY A 208 -18.79 0.95 -1.00
CA GLY A 208 -19.04 -0.27 -0.26
C GLY A 208 -17.88 -0.68 0.62
N GLU A 209 -18.17 -1.65 1.49
CA GLU A 209 -17.22 -2.27 2.40
C GLU A 209 -17.47 -3.78 2.42
N HIS A 210 -16.39 -4.56 2.52
CA HIS A 210 -16.45 -6.01 2.67
C HIS A 210 -15.42 -6.47 3.70
N THR A 211 -15.81 -7.36 4.60
CA THR A 211 -14.89 -7.98 5.57
C THR A 211 -14.72 -9.45 5.24
N VAL A 212 -13.47 -9.84 4.98
CA VAL A 212 -13.06 -11.24 4.87
C VAL A 212 -12.79 -11.75 6.28
N THR A 213 -13.38 -12.88 6.63
CA THR A 213 -13.17 -13.56 7.92
C THR A 213 -12.77 -15.00 7.64
N TYR A 214 -11.80 -15.52 8.41
CA TYR A 214 -11.37 -16.90 8.29
C TYR A 214 -12.53 -17.87 8.50
N ASP A 215 -12.68 -18.79 7.57
CA ASP A 215 -13.66 -19.89 7.61
C ASP A 215 -13.00 -21.16 7.10
N ALA A 216 -12.73 -22.12 8.00
CA ALA A 216 -12.07 -23.37 7.68
C ALA A 216 -12.87 -24.27 6.73
N GLU A 217 -14.19 -24.11 6.67
CA GLU A 217 -15.10 -24.91 5.84
C GLU A 217 -15.26 -24.32 4.43
N ASN A 218 -14.89 -23.10 4.21
CA ASN A 218 -14.99 -22.38 2.93
C ASN A 218 -13.61 -22.17 2.29
N ALA A 219 -13.26 -22.93 1.26
CA ALA A 219 -11.98 -22.80 0.56
C ALA A 219 -11.75 -21.43 -0.10
N ASP A 220 -12.82 -20.66 -0.32
CA ASP A 220 -12.82 -19.36 -0.97
C ASP A 220 -13.05 -18.19 0.01
N PHE A 221 -12.93 -18.43 1.33
CA PHE A 221 -13.20 -17.42 2.37
C PHE A 221 -12.38 -16.13 2.18
N ASN A 222 -11.21 -16.23 1.57
CA ASN A 222 -10.30 -15.12 1.32
C ASN A 222 -10.58 -14.35 0.03
N LYS A 223 -11.63 -14.71 -0.71
CA LYS A 223 -12.10 -14.03 -1.92
C LYS A 223 -13.36 -13.20 -1.61
N PHE A 224 -13.44 -12.03 -2.20
CA PHE A 224 -14.57 -11.13 -2.02
C PHE A 224 -14.85 -10.33 -3.28
N ASN A 225 -16.00 -9.66 -3.33
CA ASN A 225 -16.34 -8.80 -4.45
C ASN A 225 -17.21 -7.61 -4.01
N PHE A 226 -17.24 -6.60 -4.87
CA PHE A 226 -18.08 -5.41 -4.77
C PHE A 226 -19.11 -5.32 -5.91
N ASN A 227 -19.44 -6.43 -6.56
CA ASN A 227 -20.27 -6.44 -7.76
C ASN A 227 -21.63 -5.77 -7.53
N GLU A 228 -22.30 -6.06 -6.42
CA GLU A 228 -23.63 -5.51 -6.12
C GLU A 228 -23.61 -3.98 -6.09
N VAL A 229 -22.70 -3.38 -5.32
CA VAL A 229 -22.62 -1.91 -5.19
C VAL A 229 -22.06 -1.26 -6.44
N PHE A 230 -21.16 -1.93 -7.15
CA PHE A 230 -20.55 -1.39 -8.37
C PHE A 230 -21.52 -1.40 -9.55
N GLN A 231 -22.23 -2.50 -9.78
CA GLN A 231 -23.19 -2.64 -10.87
C GLN A 231 -24.48 -1.85 -10.64
N ALA A 232 -24.71 -1.36 -9.41
CA ALA A 232 -25.80 -0.43 -9.12
C ALA A 232 -25.53 1.01 -9.59
N LEU A 233 -24.25 1.34 -9.89
CA LEU A 233 -23.87 2.67 -10.40
C LEU A 233 -24.56 2.96 -11.74
N THR A 234 -24.72 4.25 -12.00
CA THR A 234 -25.24 4.73 -13.27
C THR A 234 -24.31 5.85 -13.77
N PHE A 235 -23.83 5.72 -14.99
CA PHE A 235 -23.06 6.74 -15.66
C PHE A 235 -23.96 7.50 -16.64
N ASP A 236 -24.13 8.78 -16.40
CA ASP A 236 -25.01 9.67 -17.15
C ASP A 236 -24.26 10.61 -18.10
N LYS A 237 -22.93 10.52 -18.11
CA LYS A 237 -22.05 11.35 -18.95
C LYS A 237 -20.89 10.56 -19.48
N VAL A 238 -20.39 10.96 -20.63
CA VAL A 238 -19.10 10.50 -21.14
C VAL A 238 -17.98 11.00 -20.23
N GLY A 239 -16.92 10.21 -20.13
CA GLY A 239 -15.78 10.55 -19.32
C GLY A 239 -15.05 9.35 -18.75
N THR A 240 -14.02 9.63 -17.94
CA THR A 240 -13.28 8.61 -17.23
C THR A 240 -13.60 8.69 -15.74
N TYR A 241 -14.22 7.64 -15.24
CA TYR A 241 -14.56 7.49 -13.84
C TYR A 241 -13.45 6.70 -13.14
N THR A 242 -12.95 7.24 -12.03
CA THR A 242 -11.83 6.65 -11.29
C THR A 242 -12.32 6.06 -9.98
N PHE A 243 -11.85 4.84 -9.70
CA PHE A 243 -12.17 4.08 -8.50
C PHE A 243 -10.87 3.65 -7.81
N ARG A 244 -10.98 3.36 -6.51
CA ARG A 244 -9.90 2.73 -5.76
C ARG A 244 -10.42 1.68 -4.80
N MET A 245 -9.59 0.68 -4.57
CA MET A 245 -9.81 -0.35 -3.56
C MET A 245 -8.65 -0.32 -2.57
N CYS A 246 -8.95 -0.30 -1.27
CA CYS A 246 -7.98 -0.22 -0.18
C CYS A 246 -8.34 -1.21 0.91
N GLU A 247 -7.33 -1.71 1.62
CA GLU A 247 -7.51 -2.41 2.88
C GLU A 247 -7.53 -1.39 4.03
N ILE A 248 -8.43 -1.59 5.00
CA ILE A 248 -8.43 -0.82 6.25
C ILE A 248 -7.43 -1.47 7.20
N VAL A 249 -6.51 -0.67 7.74
CA VAL A 249 -5.56 -1.15 8.74
C VAL A 249 -6.35 -1.59 9.99
N GLY A 250 -6.25 -2.87 10.31
CA GLY A 250 -6.89 -3.48 11.48
C GLY A 250 -5.98 -3.47 12.72
N THR A 251 -6.33 -4.31 13.70
CA THR A 251 -5.68 -4.36 15.03
C THR A 251 -5.06 -5.71 15.35
N LEU A 252 -4.91 -6.62 14.38
CA LEU A 252 -4.25 -7.90 14.62
C LEU A 252 -2.76 -7.66 14.94
N GLU A 253 -2.34 -8.19 16.08
CA GLU A 253 -0.96 -8.05 16.53
C GLU A 253 0.01 -8.75 15.60
N ASN A 254 1.18 -8.16 15.42
CA ASN A 254 2.26 -8.68 14.57
C ASN A 254 1.89 -8.87 13.10
N VAL A 255 0.84 -8.19 12.61
CA VAL A 255 0.45 -8.18 11.20
C VAL A 255 0.81 -6.85 10.56
N ASN A 256 1.65 -6.89 9.55
CA ASN A 256 1.91 -5.76 8.66
C ASN A 256 0.82 -5.74 7.58
N TYR A 257 -0.06 -4.75 7.65
CA TYR A 257 -1.17 -4.57 6.71
C TYR A 257 -0.70 -4.01 5.38
N ASP A 258 -1.32 -4.47 4.29
CA ASP A 258 -1.14 -3.89 2.96
C ASP A 258 -1.74 -2.47 2.94
N LYS A 259 -0.91 -1.49 2.64
CA LYS A 259 -1.30 -0.07 2.55
C LYS A 259 -1.42 0.41 1.11
N THR A 260 -1.37 -0.52 0.16
CA THR A 260 -1.44 -0.20 -1.26
C THR A 260 -2.84 0.31 -1.61
N VAL A 261 -2.87 1.40 -2.35
CA VAL A 261 -4.10 1.96 -2.92
C VAL A 261 -4.19 1.53 -4.37
N ASN A 262 -5.16 0.67 -4.67
CA ASN A 262 -5.31 0.07 -5.99
C ASN A 262 -6.35 0.81 -6.80
N HIS A 263 -5.93 1.47 -7.88
CA HIS A 263 -6.78 2.28 -8.73
C HIS A 263 -7.21 1.53 -9.98
N PHE A 264 -8.43 1.78 -10.43
CA PHE A 264 -8.89 1.41 -11.75
C PHE A 264 -9.83 2.49 -12.31
N THR A 265 -10.01 2.48 -13.62
CA THR A 265 -10.83 3.47 -14.31
C THR A 265 -11.84 2.77 -15.20
N VAL A 266 -13.00 3.40 -15.37
CA VAL A 266 -14.02 3.05 -16.34
C VAL A 266 -14.20 4.23 -17.29
N LYS A 267 -13.95 4.02 -18.56
CA LYS A 267 -14.16 5.02 -19.61
C LYS A 267 -15.53 4.79 -20.26
N VAL A 268 -16.35 5.81 -20.20
CA VAL A 268 -17.68 5.86 -20.80
C VAL A 268 -17.62 6.74 -22.04
N THR A 269 -18.16 6.25 -23.15
CA THR A 269 -18.19 6.94 -24.43
C THR A 269 -19.57 6.81 -25.09
N ASP A 270 -19.71 7.54 -26.16
CA ASP A 270 -20.81 7.43 -27.12
C ASP A 270 -20.24 7.89 -28.47
N VAL A 271 -19.55 6.99 -29.14
CA VAL A 271 -18.78 7.32 -30.36
C VAL A 271 -19.65 7.45 -31.59
N ASP A 272 -20.72 6.69 -31.64
CA ASP A 272 -21.62 6.60 -32.80
C ASP A 272 -22.91 7.44 -32.67
N MET A 273 -23.12 8.03 -31.47
CA MET A 273 -24.30 8.82 -31.16
C MET A 273 -25.61 8.09 -31.45
N ASP A 274 -25.66 6.81 -31.01
CA ASP A 274 -26.85 5.94 -31.22
C ASP A 274 -27.92 6.11 -30.12
N GLY A 275 -27.77 7.07 -29.25
CA GLY A 275 -28.68 7.38 -28.12
C GLY A 275 -28.33 6.66 -26.84
N LYS A 276 -27.18 6.02 -26.73
CA LYS A 276 -26.78 5.25 -25.54
C LYS A 276 -25.34 5.48 -25.19
N LEU A 277 -25.07 5.62 -23.90
CA LEU A 277 -23.71 5.58 -23.38
C LEU A 277 -23.22 4.13 -23.30
N GLU A 278 -21.92 3.93 -23.55
CA GLU A 278 -21.29 2.64 -23.53
C GLU A 278 -20.04 2.64 -22.64
N ILE A 279 -19.72 1.47 -22.04
CA ILE A 279 -18.43 1.25 -21.40
C ILE A 279 -17.43 0.80 -22.46
N ASP A 280 -16.57 1.74 -22.85
CA ASP A 280 -15.52 1.52 -23.86
C ASP A 280 -14.38 0.67 -23.28
N THR A 281 -13.82 1.11 -22.14
CA THR A 281 -12.62 0.49 -21.59
C THR A 281 -12.67 0.51 -20.06
N VAL A 282 -12.18 -0.58 -19.46
CA VAL A 282 -11.82 -0.65 -18.04
C VAL A 282 -10.32 -0.90 -17.97
N ALA A 283 -9.61 -0.05 -17.22
CA ALA A 283 -8.17 -0.14 -17.06
C ALA A 283 -7.77 -0.08 -15.59
N GLY A 284 -6.82 -0.92 -15.19
CA GLY A 284 -6.28 -0.95 -13.82
C GLY A 284 -4.84 -0.44 -13.74
N THR A 285 -4.38 -0.14 -12.53
CA THR A 285 -2.97 0.07 -12.22
C THR A 285 -2.26 -1.28 -12.05
N GLU A 286 -0.95 -1.25 -11.80
CA GLU A 286 -0.10 -2.46 -11.71
C GLU A 286 -0.66 -3.56 -10.79
N ASN A 287 -1.31 -3.17 -9.67
CA ASN A 287 -1.87 -4.12 -8.70
C ASN A 287 -3.39 -4.37 -8.87
N ALA A 288 -4.04 -3.71 -9.82
CA ALA A 288 -5.43 -3.93 -10.19
C ALA A 288 -5.48 -4.56 -11.58
N ALA A 289 -5.37 -5.89 -11.63
CA ALA A 289 -5.42 -6.61 -12.90
C ALA A 289 -6.81 -6.53 -13.53
N VAL A 290 -6.86 -6.17 -14.80
CA VAL A 290 -8.10 -6.12 -15.59
C VAL A 290 -8.03 -7.15 -16.70
N THR A 291 -9.02 -8.02 -16.76
CA THR A 291 -9.20 -8.96 -17.86
C THR A 291 -10.49 -8.66 -18.62
N LYS A 292 -10.46 -8.79 -19.96
CA LYS A 292 -11.64 -8.64 -20.83
C LYS A 292 -11.93 -9.97 -21.49
N THR A 293 -13.16 -10.46 -21.36
CA THR A 293 -13.62 -11.70 -21.98
C THR A 293 -15.06 -11.49 -22.47
N ASP A 294 -15.29 -11.71 -23.75
CA ASP A 294 -16.62 -11.62 -24.38
C ASP A 294 -17.38 -10.32 -24.04
N GLY A 295 -16.68 -9.18 -24.10
CA GLY A 295 -17.28 -7.87 -23.81
C GLY A 295 -17.44 -7.54 -22.31
N SER A 296 -17.13 -8.49 -21.43
CA SER A 296 -17.17 -8.29 -19.98
C SER A 296 -15.77 -8.03 -19.40
N TYR A 297 -15.71 -7.21 -18.37
CA TYR A 297 -14.47 -6.87 -17.66
C TYR A 297 -14.46 -7.47 -16.27
N ALA A 298 -13.30 -7.96 -15.83
CA ALA A 298 -13.08 -8.33 -14.45
C ALA A 298 -11.85 -7.58 -13.90
N VAL A 299 -12.10 -6.73 -12.91
CA VAL A 299 -11.06 -6.08 -12.10
C VAL A 299 -10.78 -6.99 -10.93
N THR A 300 -9.51 -7.36 -10.74
CA THR A 300 -9.07 -8.19 -9.61
C THR A 300 -7.91 -7.53 -8.90
N VAL A 301 -8.03 -7.36 -7.58
CA VAL A 301 -7.00 -6.79 -6.70
C VAL A 301 -6.57 -7.84 -5.69
N THR A 302 -5.26 -7.97 -5.48
CA THR A 302 -4.69 -8.83 -4.44
C THR A 302 -4.11 -7.97 -3.33
N PHE A 303 -4.44 -8.29 -2.08
CA PHE A 303 -3.92 -7.64 -0.88
C PHE A 303 -3.07 -8.63 -0.08
N ASN A 304 -1.82 -8.27 0.19
CA ASN A 304 -0.85 -9.10 0.90
C ASN A 304 -0.53 -8.54 2.27
N ASN A 305 -0.91 -9.25 3.34
CA ASN A 305 -0.43 -8.93 4.68
C ASN A 305 0.63 -9.94 5.09
N THR A 306 1.55 -9.50 5.93
CA THR A 306 2.62 -10.36 6.44
C THR A 306 2.54 -10.41 7.97
N PHE A 307 2.42 -11.60 8.51
CA PHE A 307 2.61 -11.82 9.93
C PHE A 307 4.12 -11.91 10.23
N VAL A 308 4.57 -11.09 11.16
CA VAL A 308 5.94 -11.09 11.67
C VAL A 308 5.91 -11.59 13.10
N PRO A 309 6.37 -12.82 13.36
CA PRO A 309 6.35 -13.34 14.72
C PRO A 309 7.18 -12.44 15.65
N PRO A 310 6.76 -12.26 16.91
CA PRO A 310 7.52 -11.49 17.87
C PRO A 310 8.93 -12.08 18.03
N ILE A 311 9.93 -11.23 18.08
CA ILE A 311 11.30 -11.64 18.35
C ILE A 311 11.34 -12.09 19.84
N VAL A 312 11.50 -13.39 20.06
CA VAL A 312 11.83 -13.91 21.39
C VAL A 312 13.30 -13.60 21.63
N VAL A 313 13.58 -12.54 22.37
CA VAL A 313 14.94 -12.24 22.81
C VAL A 313 15.24 -13.16 23.98
N ASP A 314 16.25 -14.02 23.82
CA ASP A 314 16.76 -14.82 24.94
C ASP A 314 17.34 -13.88 26.00
N PRO A 315 17.11 -14.15 27.31
CA PRO A 315 17.67 -13.33 28.35
C PRO A 315 19.21 -13.42 28.33
N ASP A 316 19.86 -12.29 28.59
CA ASP A 316 21.31 -12.24 28.69
C ASP A 316 21.80 -13.11 29.85
N PRO A 317 22.95 -13.77 29.71
CA PRO A 317 23.57 -14.54 30.82
C PRO A 317 23.89 -13.64 32.02
N ILE A 318 23.69 -14.16 33.22
CA ILE A 318 24.11 -13.48 34.46
C ILE A 318 25.31 -14.16 35.08
N THR A 319 26.16 -13.37 35.74
CA THR A 319 27.32 -13.88 36.49
C THR A 319 27.15 -13.58 37.97
N VAL A 320 27.22 -14.63 38.79
CA VAL A 320 27.23 -14.56 40.24
C VAL A 320 28.68 -14.66 40.74
N GLN A 321 29.10 -13.69 41.49
CA GLN A 321 30.41 -13.66 42.12
C GLN A 321 30.29 -14.17 43.56
N ILE A 322 31.25 -15.05 44.01
CA ILE A 322 31.36 -15.54 45.35
C ILE A 322 32.71 -15.07 45.87
N GLY A 323 32.71 -14.11 46.75
CA GLY A 323 33.92 -13.56 47.37
C GLY A 323 34.43 -14.47 48.49
N VAL A 324 35.73 -14.48 48.69
CA VAL A 324 36.40 -15.13 49.81
C VAL A 324 37.38 -14.18 50.45
N ASP A 325 37.27 -14.03 51.75
CA ASP A 325 38.18 -13.25 52.59
C ASP A 325 39.00 -14.17 53.47
N LYS A 326 40.32 -14.12 53.34
CA LYS A 326 41.25 -14.85 54.19
C LYS A 326 41.81 -14.00 55.31
N ILE A 327 41.61 -14.46 56.49
CA ILE A 327 42.22 -13.88 57.69
C ILE A 327 43.25 -14.85 58.26
N VAL A 328 44.44 -14.34 58.64
CA VAL A 328 45.47 -15.10 59.37
C VAL A 328 45.76 -14.41 60.63
N ASN A 329 45.38 -15.03 61.74
CA ASN A 329 45.64 -14.57 63.09
C ASN A 329 47.05 -15.07 63.54
N ASN A 330 48.02 -14.20 63.50
CA ASN A 330 49.38 -14.53 63.86
C ASN A 330 49.52 -14.46 65.38
N VAL A 331 49.97 -15.58 66.02
CA VAL A 331 50.20 -15.70 67.46
C VAL A 331 51.69 -15.91 67.64
N GLY A 332 52.36 -14.98 68.33
CA GLY A 332 53.80 -15.00 68.50
C GLY A 332 54.56 -14.02 67.59
N GLU A 333 55.91 -14.16 67.54
CA GLU A 333 56.77 -13.22 66.81
C GLU A 333 56.82 -13.44 65.31
N ALA A 334 56.57 -14.64 64.88
CA ALA A 334 56.54 -14.94 63.44
C ALA A 334 55.18 -14.68 62.80
N THR A 335 55.17 -14.15 61.57
CA THR A 335 53.96 -13.81 60.83
C THR A 335 53.86 -14.62 59.56
N HIS A 336 52.66 -15.05 59.24
CA HIS A 336 52.32 -15.63 57.95
C HIS A 336 51.40 -14.64 57.19
N GLY A 337 51.63 -14.48 55.84
CA GLY A 337 50.78 -13.65 54.99
C GLY A 337 49.42 -14.29 54.74
N LYS A 338 48.54 -13.56 54.09
CA LYS A 338 47.17 -14.00 53.73
C LYS A 338 47.10 -14.61 52.34
N GLY A 339 48.17 -14.51 51.54
CA GLY A 339 48.22 -15.00 50.17
C GLY A 339 48.54 -16.52 50.10
N GLY A 340 48.14 -17.17 49.03
CA GLY A 340 48.48 -18.54 48.72
C GLY A 340 47.56 -19.63 49.33
N PHE A 341 46.50 -19.24 50.07
CA PHE A 341 45.54 -20.22 50.60
C PHE A 341 44.57 -20.65 49.54
N GLN A 342 44.29 -21.96 49.49
CA GLN A 342 43.43 -22.55 48.47
C GLN A 342 42.03 -22.81 49.02
N PHE A 343 41.03 -22.44 48.20
CA PHE A 343 39.62 -22.66 48.46
C PHE A 343 39.00 -23.52 47.34
N VAL A 344 38.01 -24.33 47.71
CA VAL A 344 37.27 -25.17 46.79
C VAL A 344 35.80 -24.87 46.91
N LEU A 345 35.17 -24.50 45.76
CA LEU A 345 33.74 -24.38 45.61
C LEU A 345 33.24 -25.65 44.91
N LYS A 346 32.60 -26.55 45.64
CA LYS A 346 32.13 -27.85 45.15
C LYS A 346 30.62 -27.83 44.92
N ASN A 347 30.19 -28.20 43.72
CA ASN A 347 28.77 -28.44 43.43
C ASN A 347 28.35 -29.76 44.12
N THR A 348 27.27 -29.70 44.93
CA THR A 348 26.84 -30.85 45.73
C THR A 348 26.14 -31.93 44.89
N GLU A 349 25.61 -31.62 43.71
CA GLU A 349 24.91 -32.53 42.84
C GLU A 349 25.89 -33.27 41.86
N THR A 350 26.78 -32.49 41.20
CA THR A 350 27.71 -33.04 40.20
C THR A 350 29.04 -33.48 40.82
N SER A 351 29.32 -33.06 42.06
CA SER A 351 30.60 -33.25 42.72
C SER A 351 31.78 -32.54 42.05
N GLU A 352 31.53 -31.70 41.03
CA GLU A 352 32.55 -30.86 40.39
C GLU A 352 32.98 -29.73 41.31
N GLY A 353 34.27 -29.42 41.32
CA GLY A 353 34.85 -28.37 42.15
C GLY A 353 35.62 -27.35 41.35
N LEU A 354 35.46 -26.08 41.73
CA LEU A 354 36.26 -24.95 41.24
C LEU A 354 37.28 -24.60 42.34
N GLY A 355 38.52 -24.38 41.96
CA GLY A 355 39.58 -23.92 42.87
C GLY A 355 39.85 -22.44 42.73
N ALA A 356 40.17 -21.78 43.85
CA ALA A 356 40.66 -20.41 43.87
C ALA A 356 41.76 -20.26 44.95
N THR A 357 42.65 -19.27 44.78
CA THR A 357 43.77 -19.04 45.71
C THR A 357 43.71 -17.59 46.17
N SER A 358 43.92 -17.35 47.49
CA SER A 358 43.96 -15.98 47.99
C SER A 358 45.16 -15.20 47.46
N ALA A 359 44.95 -13.96 47.09
CA ALA A 359 46.00 -12.98 46.84
C ALA A 359 46.65 -12.51 48.15
N ASP A 360 47.69 -11.70 48.06
CA ASP A 360 48.43 -11.19 49.20
C ASP A 360 47.60 -10.34 50.18
N ASP A 361 46.52 -9.73 49.65
CA ASP A 361 45.53 -8.99 50.45
C ASP A 361 44.51 -9.89 51.16
N GLY A 362 44.58 -11.21 50.91
CA GLY A 362 43.68 -12.20 51.45
C GLY A 362 42.38 -12.40 50.65
N LYS A 363 42.20 -11.73 49.51
CA LYS A 363 41.00 -11.84 48.71
C LYS A 363 41.09 -12.97 47.66
N SER A 364 39.96 -13.60 47.43
CA SER A 364 39.77 -14.52 46.31
C SER A 364 38.31 -14.47 45.86
N SER A 365 38.00 -15.05 44.68
CA SER A 365 36.63 -15.14 44.21
C SER A 365 36.41 -16.28 43.25
N PHE A 366 35.16 -16.71 43.18
CA PHE A 366 34.64 -17.61 42.12
C PHE A 366 33.60 -16.89 41.30
N SER A 367 33.52 -17.21 40.00
CA SER A 367 32.55 -16.67 39.08
C SER A 367 31.72 -17.83 38.48
N LEU A 368 30.40 -17.76 38.65
CA LEU A 368 29.48 -18.72 38.10
C LEU A 368 28.55 -18.00 37.06
N THR A 369 28.51 -18.49 35.87
CA THR A 369 27.65 -17.91 34.79
C THR A 369 26.44 -18.80 34.56
N PHE A 370 25.26 -18.19 34.58
CA PHE A 370 23.97 -18.84 34.32
C PHE A 370 23.34 -18.28 33.06
N THR A 371 22.68 -19.15 32.31
CA THR A 371 22.05 -18.87 31.00
C THR A 371 20.56 -19.20 31.06
N LYS A 372 19.86 -18.99 29.96
CA LYS A 372 18.45 -19.39 29.83
C LYS A 372 18.22 -20.89 30.14
N ALA A 373 19.23 -21.74 29.95
CA ALA A 373 19.14 -23.16 30.23
C ALA A 373 19.04 -23.47 31.75
N ASP A 374 19.32 -22.49 32.59
CA ASP A 374 19.35 -22.59 34.03
C ASP A 374 18.08 -22.03 34.71
N ILE A 375 17.14 -21.51 33.92
CA ILE A 375 15.85 -21.00 34.42
C ILE A 375 15.10 -22.09 35.17
N GLY A 376 14.66 -21.77 36.39
CA GLY A 376 13.92 -22.66 37.30
C GLY A 376 14.79 -23.68 38.03
N LYS A 377 16.13 -23.66 37.83
CA LYS A 377 17.05 -24.53 38.55
C LYS A 377 17.58 -23.87 39.79
N THR A 378 17.93 -24.73 40.74
CA THR A 378 18.59 -24.33 41.99
C THR A 378 19.88 -25.12 42.11
N TYR A 379 20.99 -24.42 42.30
CA TYR A 379 22.32 -25.01 42.45
C TYR A 379 22.77 -24.84 43.88
N THR A 380 23.35 -25.92 44.43
CA THR A 380 23.92 -25.92 45.80
C THR A 380 25.40 -26.21 45.74
N TYR A 381 26.15 -25.39 46.43
CA TYR A 381 27.61 -25.48 46.53
C TYR A 381 28.05 -25.51 47.98
N GLU A 382 29.16 -26.19 48.20
CA GLU A 382 29.92 -26.14 49.45
C GLU A 382 31.25 -25.44 49.19
N LEU A 383 31.51 -24.38 49.94
CA LEU A 383 32.75 -23.59 49.89
C LEU A 383 33.56 -23.89 51.12
N SER A 384 34.81 -24.40 50.97
CA SER A 384 35.72 -24.78 52.03
C SER A 384 37.15 -24.35 51.71
N GLU A 385 37.95 -24.18 52.76
CA GLU A 385 39.39 -24.03 52.65
C GLU A 385 40.09 -25.39 52.58
N THR A 386 41.15 -25.45 51.80
CA THR A 386 41.98 -26.68 51.69
C THR A 386 43.12 -26.59 52.68
N ASN A 387 43.25 -27.59 53.53
CA ASN A 387 44.43 -27.70 54.41
C ASN A 387 45.66 -28.05 53.56
N GLN A 388 46.58 -27.08 53.41
CA GLN A 388 47.80 -27.19 52.61
C GLN A 388 49.00 -27.69 53.41
N GLY A 389 48.84 -27.93 54.73
CA GLY A 389 49.87 -28.45 55.57
C GLY A 389 50.99 -27.47 55.94
N PHE A 390 50.71 -26.16 55.90
CA PHE A 390 51.73 -25.16 56.40
C PHE A 390 52.09 -25.41 57.87
N ALA A 391 53.38 -25.54 58.14
CA ALA A 391 53.85 -25.80 59.49
C ALA A 391 53.44 -24.63 60.44
N GLY A 392 52.88 -24.93 61.57
CA GLY A 392 52.40 -23.95 62.53
C GLY A 392 51.05 -23.32 62.23
N MET A 393 50.40 -23.79 61.17
CA MET A 393 49.09 -23.28 60.74
C MET A 393 47.96 -24.18 61.25
N THR A 394 46.99 -23.61 61.93
CA THR A 394 45.70 -24.22 62.22
C THR A 394 44.71 -23.63 61.22
N TYR A 395 44.16 -24.51 60.36
CA TYR A 395 43.24 -24.17 59.24
C TYR A 395 41.82 -24.02 59.77
N ASP A 396 41.10 -23.12 59.21
CA ASP A 396 39.65 -23.07 59.29
C ASP A 396 39.02 -24.34 58.70
N THR A 397 38.06 -24.88 59.38
CA THR A 397 37.34 -26.09 58.95
C THR A 397 35.89 -25.87 58.56
N ASP A 398 35.47 -24.61 58.54
CA ASP A 398 34.12 -24.25 58.21
C ASP A 398 33.81 -24.58 56.74
N VAL A 399 32.59 -25.02 56.51
CA VAL A 399 32.06 -25.27 55.19
C VAL A 399 30.80 -24.43 55.01
N HIS A 400 30.91 -23.45 54.14
CA HIS A 400 29.79 -22.57 53.84
C HIS A 400 28.92 -23.18 52.75
N LYS A 401 27.62 -23.33 53.04
CA LYS A 401 26.62 -23.82 52.07
C LYS A 401 26.02 -22.64 51.29
N ILE A 402 26.19 -22.64 49.99
CA ILE A 402 25.70 -21.62 49.06
C ILE A 402 24.61 -22.24 48.19
N THR A 403 23.46 -21.53 48.10
CA THR A 403 22.38 -21.91 47.18
C THR A 403 22.07 -20.74 46.24
N ILE A 404 21.98 -21.02 44.97
CA ILE A 404 21.69 -20.06 43.88
C ILE A 404 20.46 -20.58 43.09
N ALA A 405 19.34 -19.90 43.21
CA ALA A 405 18.16 -20.19 42.44
C ALA A 405 18.01 -19.18 41.30
N VAL A 406 17.95 -19.68 40.07
CA VAL A 406 17.88 -18.87 38.83
C VAL A 406 16.47 -18.80 38.35
N THR A 407 15.95 -17.55 38.16
CA THR A 407 14.59 -17.30 37.68
C THR A 407 14.58 -16.16 36.65
N LEU A 408 13.42 -15.91 36.02
CA LEU A 408 13.19 -14.69 35.25
C LEU A 408 12.42 -13.67 36.10
N ASN A 409 12.74 -12.42 35.92
CA ASN A 409 11.92 -11.32 36.42
C ASN A 409 10.82 -10.93 35.39
N GLU A 410 9.98 -9.96 35.72
CA GLU A 410 8.90 -9.47 34.86
C GLU A 410 9.39 -8.87 33.52
N ASN A 411 10.67 -8.47 33.45
CA ASN A 411 11.29 -7.90 32.24
C ASN A 411 11.96 -8.97 31.36
N ASN A 412 11.76 -10.26 31.65
CA ASN A 412 12.43 -11.37 30.95
C ASN A 412 13.97 -11.38 31.14
N GLU A 413 14.47 -10.81 32.24
CA GLU A 413 15.89 -10.84 32.61
C GLU A 413 16.16 -11.98 33.61
N LEU A 414 17.32 -12.67 33.47
CA LEU A 414 17.75 -13.65 34.45
C LEU A 414 18.09 -12.96 35.76
N VAL A 415 17.59 -13.52 36.85
CA VAL A 415 17.91 -13.09 38.21
C VAL A 415 18.29 -14.30 39.09
N ALA A 416 19.23 -14.11 40.02
CA ALA A 416 19.65 -15.12 40.94
C ALA A 416 19.25 -14.77 42.39
N ALA A 417 18.47 -15.65 43.01
CA ALA A 417 18.23 -15.55 44.44
C ALA A 417 19.36 -16.30 45.18
N LEU A 418 20.06 -15.59 46.08
CA LEU A 418 21.26 -16.06 46.74
C LEU A 418 20.97 -16.40 48.20
N THR A 419 21.45 -17.56 48.64
CA THR A 419 21.38 -17.98 50.05
C THR A 419 22.74 -18.47 50.47
N MET A 420 23.18 -18.07 51.67
CA MET A 420 24.41 -18.56 52.29
C MET A 420 24.11 -19.00 53.71
N ASP A 421 24.49 -20.23 54.07
CA ASP A 421 24.27 -20.87 55.36
C ASP A 421 22.81 -20.78 55.86
N GLY A 422 21.87 -20.95 54.89
CA GLY A 422 20.42 -20.92 55.10
C GLY A 422 19.80 -19.53 55.22
N LYS A 423 20.58 -18.46 55.02
CA LYS A 423 20.11 -17.08 55.06
C LYS A 423 20.15 -16.44 53.69
N SER A 424 19.08 -15.75 53.27
CA SER A 424 19.07 -14.95 52.07
C SER A 424 20.05 -13.79 52.17
N VAL A 425 20.83 -13.59 51.10
CA VAL A 425 21.87 -12.57 51.03
C VAL A 425 21.79 -11.83 49.70
N THR A 426 22.30 -10.61 49.65
CA THR A 426 22.41 -9.80 48.41
C THR A 426 23.74 -10.01 47.69
N ALA A 427 24.75 -10.50 48.44
CA ALA A 427 26.07 -10.84 47.91
C ALA A 427 26.61 -12.07 48.66
N LEU A 428 27.38 -12.88 47.97
CA LEU A 428 28.03 -14.06 48.54
C LEU A 428 29.47 -13.70 48.93
N SER A 429 29.80 -13.79 50.20
CA SER A 429 31.16 -13.59 50.72
C SER A 429 31.38 -14.44 51.95
N ALA A 430 32.37 -15.32 51.92
CA ALA A 430 32.79 -16.18 53.01
C ALA A 430 34.11 -15.68 53.61
N THR A 431 34.26 -15.81 54.93
CA THR A 431 35.53 -15.49 55.64
C THR A 431 36.07 -16.76 56.22
N PHE A 432 37.35 -17.05 55.96
CA PHE A 432 38.07 -18.15 56.53
C PHE A 432 39.20 -17.62 57.42
N GLU A 433 39.23 -18.06 58.70
CA GLU A 433 40.14 -17.59 59.68
C GLU A 433 41.14 -18.68 60.14
N ASN A 434 42.40 -18.54 59.77
CA ASN A 434 43.45 -19.45 60.23
C ASN A 434 44.23 -18.81 61.39
N THR A 435 44.74 -19.69 62.22
CA THR A 435 45.67 -19.28 63.29
C THR A 435 47.04 -19.79 62.95
N TYR A 436 48.01 -18.87 62.90
CA TYR A 436 49.43 -19.22 62.72
C TYR A 436 50.16 -19.08 64.03
N ASN A 437 50.78 -20.19 64.50
CA ASN A 437 51.63 -20.23 65.72
C ASN A 437 52.98 -20.89 65.36
N ALA A 438 54.02 -20.08 65.30
CA ALA A 438 55.37 -20.54 64.97
C ALA A 438 56.02 -21.42 66.02
N GLU A 439 55.44 -21.53 67.25
CA GLU A 439 56.00 -22.35 68.32
C GLU A 439 55.45 -23.76 68.42
N ILE A 440 54.74 -24.27 67.40
CA ILE A 440 54.34 -25.64 67.47
C ILE A 440 55.53 -26.58 67.20
N PRO A 441 55.99 -27.32 68.24
CA PRO A 441 57.07 -28.28 68.03
C PRO A 441 56.70 -29.28 66.96
N ASP A 442 57.67 -29.61 66.07
CA ASP A 442 57.50 -30.68 65.05
C ASP A 442 56.89 -31.93 65.71
N ALA A 443 55.65 -32.18 65.45
CA ALA A 443 55.08 -33.52 65.68
C ALA A 443 55.82 -34.48 64.79
N PRO A 444 56.25 -35.65 65.29
CA PRO A 444 56.95 -36.66 64.43
C PRO A 444 56.11 -37.00 63.22
N PRO A 445 56.68 -37.08 62.06
CA PRO A 445 55.92 -37.39 60.87
C PRO A 445 55.30 -38.80 61.00
N THR A 446 54.02 -38.87 61.36
CA THR A 446 53.22 -40.09 61.17
C THR A 446 52.93 -40.18 59.67
N GLY A 447 53.71 -41.08 59.03
CA GLY A 447 53.70 -41.17 57.59
C GLY A 447 52.34 -41.49 57.00
N ASP A 448 51.91 -40.65 56.14
CA ASP A 448 51.29 -41.01 54.89
C ASP A 448 51.57 -39.90 53.85
N ASN A 449 52.58 -40.12 53.02
CA ASN A 449 52.97 -39.24 51.91
C ASN A 449 52.09 -39.49 50.67
N SER A 450 50.83 -39.84 50.84
CA SER A 450 49.94 -39.86 49.69
C SER A 450 49.57 -38.43 49.34
N ASN A 451 50.16 -37.94 48.25
CA ASN A 451 49.94 -36.65 47.67
C ASN A 451 48.46 -36.49 47.17
N LEU A 452 47.49 -36.66 48.08
CA LEU A 452 46.08 -36.51 47.80
C LEU A 452 45.79 -35.11 47.19
N THR A 453 46.53 -34.10 47.65
CA THR A 453 46.47 -32.72 47.13
C THR A 453 46.88 -32.62 45.67
N LEU A 454 47.89 -33.39 45.24
CA LEU A 454 48.32 -33.41 43.83
C LEU A 454 47.27 -34.05 42.93
N TRP A 455 46.59 -35.08 43.40
CA TRP A 455 45.50 -35.75 42.64
C TRP A 455 44.28 -34.86 42.58
N PHE A 456 43.95 -34.09 43.62
CA PHE A 456 42.86 -33.11 43.60
C PHE A 456 43.16 -31.95 42.65
N ILE A 457 44.37 -31.41 42.64
CA ILE A 457 44.79 -30.37 41.70
C ILE A 457 44.76 -30.87 40.26
N LEU A 458 45.23 -32.09 40.00
CA LEU A 458 45.15 -32.69 38.66
C LEU A 458 43.67 -32.91 38.17
N MET A 459 42.79 -33.27 39.09
CA MET A 459 41.36 -33.48 38.77
C MET A 459 40.67 -32.14 38.47
N VAL A 460 40.95 -31.08 39.21
CA VAL A 460 40.42 -29.75 38.98
C VAL A 460 40.97 -29.10 37.70
N VAL A 461 42.24 -29.28 37.40
CA VAL A 461 42.87 -28.80 36.15
C VAL A 461 42.34 -29.53 34.96
N SER A 462 42.17 -30.86 35.04
CA SER A 462 41.59 -31.66 33.91
C SER A 462 40.13 -31.35 33.69
N GLY A 463 39.32 -31.13 34.74
CA GLY A 463 37.91 -30.72 34.64
C GLY A 463 37.73 -29.36 33.98
N SER A 464 38.55 -28.37 34.37
CA SER A 464 38.52 -27.02 33.81
C SER A 464 38.97 -27.01 32.32
N MET A 465 39.91 -27.89 31.95
CA MET A 465 40.33 -28.02 30.53
C MET A 465 39.26 -28.66 29.65
N LEU A 466 38.45 -29.59 30.19
CA LEU A 466 37.32 -30.18 29.48
C LEU A 466 36.19 -29.18 29.22
N VAL A 467 35.91 -28.33 30.22
CA VAL A 467 34.93 -27.26 30.11
C VAL A 467 35.39 -26.21 29.06
N ALA A 468 36.66 -25.81 29.09
CA ALA A 468 37.25 -24.93 28.13
C ALA A 468 37.20 -25.49 26.69
N LEU A 469 37.46 -26.77 26.52
CA LEU A 469 37.36 -27.47 25.22
C LEU A 469 35.92 -27.52 24.72
N THR A 470 34.95 -27.81 25.58
CA THR A 470 33.54 -27.86 25.17
C THR A 470 32.99 -26.46 24.81
N VAL A 471 33.45 -25.40 25.48
CA VAL A 471 33.11 -23.99 25.14
C VAL A 471 33.80 -23.59 23.83
N TYR A 472 35.05 -24.03 23.62
CA TYR A 472 35.82 -23.77 22.39
C TYR A 472 35.17 -24.47 21.17
N ASP A 473 34.76 -25.71 21.27
CA ASP A 473 34.08 -26.48 20.19
C ASP A 473 32.70 -25.86 19.85
N ARG A 474 31.93 -25.39 20.85
CA ARG A 474 30.68 -24.69 20.60
C ARG A 474 30.86 -23.35 19.89
N LYS A 475 32.00 -22.64 20.09
CA LYS A 475 32.33 -21.43 19.35
C LYS A 475 32.77 -21.70 17.91
N ARG A 476 33.47 -22.82 17.67
CA ARG A 476 33.99 -23.19 16.34
C ARG A 476 32.90 -23.68 15.36
N ASN A 477 31.80 -24.22 15.88
CA ASN A 477 30.67 -24.71 15.08
C ASN A 477 29.57 -23.67 14.83
N ARG A 478 29.86 -22.38 15.08
CA ARG A 478 28.96 -21.23 14.81
C ARG A 478 29.57 -20.18 13.87
N ILE A 479 30.56 -20.58 13.05
CA ILE A 479 31.06 -19.77 11.93
C ILE A 479 30.70 -20.47 10.63
#